data_cfd92bc2fc2dc8cb61bd8e0634e99148
#
_entry.id   cfd92bc2fc2dc8cb61bd8e0634e99148
#
_cell.length_a   1.000
_cell.length_b   1.000
_cell.length_c   1.000
_cell.angle_alpha   90.00
_cell.angle_beta   90.00
_cell.angle_gamma   90.00
#
_symmetry.space_group_name_H-M   'P 1'
#
loop_
_entity.id
_entity.type
_entity.pdbx_description
1 polymer ?
#
loop_
_entity_poly.entity_id
_entity_poly.type
_entity_poly.pdbx_seq_one_letter_code
_entity_poly.pdbx_strand_id
1 'polypeptide(L)'
;MSEELKLNENVGAPQPDALAQIASVDPSPAVGGMHPFTPAMLSRLKKQRQLLSELEHALKNHEFCFFLQPKCNSMTRAIVGMEALVRWNHPTRGCVPPSEFMLLLESTGLVTQLDQYIWESVCKTLHKWQESGSNLVPVSVNVSVVDIVNLDVPQIFSNLVEKYQLEPKLLLAEITETMLAENSSVVENAIQGLHRKGFSVMMDDFGSGYSSLNMLKDTNVDAIKLDMKLIDMNQQNRSKGVQLSLIHISEPTRPRI
;
A
#
# COMPACT_ATOMS: atom_id res chain seq x y z
N MET A 1 10.73 -14.14 30.10
CA MET A 1 12.01 -13.47 29.75
C MET A 1 11.66 -12.53 28.61
N SER A 2 11.64 -11.24 28.93
CA SER A 2 11.24 -10.19 27.99
C SER A 2 12.50 -9.76 27.23
N GLU A 3 12.62 -10.11 25.97
CA GLU A 3 13.60 -9.51 25.06
C GLU A 3 13.00 -8.25 24.49
N GLU A 4 13.50 -7.12 24.97
CA GLU A 4 13.24 -5.80 24.40
C GLU A 4 13.89 -5.73 23.01
N LEU A 5 13.04 -5.57 21.98
CA LEU A 5 13.47 -5.18 20.64
C LEU A 5 14.12 -3.79 20.73
N LYS A 6 15.43 -3.73 20.58
CA LYS A 6 16.18 -2.49 20.39
C LYS A 6 15.73 -1.87 19.07
N LEU A 7 14.91 -0.84 19.15
CA LEU A 7 14.64 0.08 18.05
C LEU A 7 15.96 0.71 17.61
N ASN A 8 16.22 0.66 16.31
CA ASN A 8 17.39 1.25 15.69
C ASN A 8 17.25 2.78 15.73
N GLU A 9 17.98 3.44 16.64
CA GLU A 9 17.88 4.88 16.93
C GLU A 9 18.44 5.80 15.82
N ASN A 10 18.56 5.31 14.58
CA ASN A 10 19.16 6.08 13.49
C ASN A 10 18.17 6.45 12.35
N VAL A 11 16.93 6.76 12.72
CA VAL A 11 16.03 7.47 11.80
C VAL A 11 16.22 8.96 12.08
N GLY A 12 17.00 9.63 11.22
CA GLY A 12 17.24 11.06 11.30
C GLY A 12 15.94 11.84 11.43
N ALA A 13 15.94 12.86 12.29
CA ALA A 13 14.82 13.76 12.46
C ALA A 13 14.35 14.29 11.09
N PRO A 14 13.03 14.36 10.84
CA PRO A 14 12.50 14.85 9.57
C PRO A 14 13.04 16.25 9.29
N GLN A 15 13.60 16.44 8.11
CA GLN A 15 14.17 17.72 7.67
C GLN A 15 13.06 18.79 7.67
N PRO A 16 13.34 20.02 8.14
CA PRO A 16 12.34 21.08 8.20
C PRO A 16 11.72 21.48 6.87
N ASP A 17 12.33 21.09 5.76
CA ASP A 17 11.88 21.39 4.39
C ASP A 17 10.65 20.59 3.93
N ALA A 18 10.34 19.44 4.54
CA ALA A 18 9.15 18.66 4.20
C ALA A 18 7.84 19.42 4.52
N LEU A 19 7.86 20.28 5.53
CA LEU A 19 6.72 21.14 5.87
C LEU A 19 6.55 22.33 4.91
N ALA A 20 7.61 22.74 4.22
CA ALA A 20 7.58 23.82 3.23
C ALA A 20 6.95 23.34 1.89
N GLN A 21 7.13 22.07 1.53
CA GLN A 21 6.56 21.50 0.31
C GLN A 21 5.05 21.31 0.37
N ILE A 22 4.48 21.06 1.55
CA ILE A 22 3.02 20.93 1.74
C ILE A 22 2.29 22.27 1.58
N ALA A 23 3.00 23.38 1.69
CA ALA A 23 2.44 24.73 1.51
C ALA A 23 2.33 25.18 0.04
N SER A 24 2.87 24.43 -0.92
CA SER A 24 3.07 24.86 -2.31
C SER A 24 2.05 24.33 -3.33
N VAL A 25 0.85 23.91 -2.89
CA VAL A 25 -0.23 23.55 -3.83
C VAL A 25 -1.20 24.72 -3.97
N ASP A 26 -0.75 25.78 -4.65
CA ASP A 26 -1.64 26.79 -5.25
C ASP A 26 -0.97 27.28 -6.55
N PRO A 27 -1.53 26.97 -7.75
CA PRO A 27 -0.91 27.30 -9.01
C PRO A 27 -1.30 28.72 -9.48
N SER A 28 -0.82 29.74 -8.77
CA SER A 28 -0.89 31.10 -9.27
C SER A 28 0.51 31.72 -9.27
N PRO A 29 1.03 32.20 -10.42
CA PRO A 29 2.33 32.86 -10.47
C PRO A 29 2.23 34.23 -9.82
N ALA A 30 2.65 34.33 -8.58
CA ALA A 30 2.74 35.59 -7.86
C ALA A 30 4.20 36.04 -7.79
N VAL A 31 4.43 37.17 -8.39
CA VAL A 31 5.62 38.03 -8.28
C VAL A 31 5.90 38.30 -6.80
N GLY A 32 7.12 38.04 -6.36
CA GLY A 32 7.81 38.30 -5.10
C GLY A 32 7.09 39.15 -4.04
N GLY A 33 6.23 38.56 -3.24
CA GLY A 33 5.66 39.19 -2.05
C GLY A 33 5.42 38.12 -0.98
N MET A 34 5.94 38.35 0.24
CA MET A 34 5.53 37.57 1.41
C MET A 34 4.04 37.75 1.62
N HIS A 35 3.23 36.75 1.27
CA HIS A 35 1.82 36.75 1.65
C HIS A 35 1.68 36.35 3.12
N PRO A 36 1.05 37.20 3.97
CA PRO A 36 0.81 36.81 5.35
C PRO A 36 -0.12 35.59 5.40
N PHE A 37 0.19 34.65 6.28
CA PHE A 37 -0.67 33.48 6.49
C PHE A 37 -2.09 33.92 6.85
N THR A 38 -3.06 33.45 6.09
CA THR A 38 -4.45 33.70 6.42
C THR A 38 -4.86 32.94 7.69
N PRO A 39 -5.85 33.41 8.47
CA PRO A 39 -6.36 32.65 9.62
C PRO A 39 -6.78 31.21 9.26
N ALA A 40 -7.31 31.00 8.07
CA ALA A 40 -7.68 29.68 7.54
C ALA A 40 -6.45 28.77 7.34
N MET A 41 -5.36 29.28 6.77
CA MET A 41 -4.10 28.55 6.61
C MET A 41 -3.50 28.18 7.96
N LEU A 42 -3.48 29.10 8.91
CA LEU A 42 -3.00 28.81 10.28
C LEU A 42 -3.85 27.76 10.98
N SER A 43 -5.17 27.81 10.81
CA SER A 43 -6.06 26.78 11.36
C SER A 43 -5.80 25.41 10.73
N ARG A 44 -5.58 25.34 9.41
CA ARG A 44 -5.23 24.10 8.69
C ARG A 44 -3.91 23.51 9.19
N LEU A 45 -2.87 24.34 9.31
CA LEU A 45 -1.56 23.90 9.82
C LEU A 45 -1.65 23.37 11.27
N LYS A 46 -2.42 24.04 12.12
CA LYS A 46 -2.65 23.57 13.50
C LYS A 46 -3.32 22.19 13.51
N LYS A 47 -4.37 21.99 12.70
CA LYS A 47 -5.05 20.70 12.58
C LYS A 47 -4.11 19.60 12.06
N GLN A 48 -3.29 19.89 11.06
CA GLN A 48 -2.30 18.93 10.53
C GLN A 48 -1.27 18.54 11.59
N ARG A 49 -0.72 19.51 12.34
CA ARG A 49 0.22 19.22 13.44
C ARG A 49 -0.41 18.39 14.55
N GLN A 50 -1.65 18.72 14.90
CA GLN A 50 -2.39 17.94 15.90
C GLN A 50 -2.57 16.51 15.43
N LEU A 51 -3.06 16.30 14.19
CA LEU A 51 -3.25 14.97 13.61
C LEU A 51 -1.94 14.20 13.53
N LEU A 52 -0.84 14.86 13.15
CA LEU A 52 0.48 14.22 13.11
C LEU A 52 0.90 13.71 14.50
N SER A 53 0.75 14.52 15.53
CA SER A 53 1.04 14.12 16.92
C SER A 53 0.15 12.96 17.39
N GLU A 54 -1.14 12.97 16.98
CA GLU A 54 -2.06 11.86 17.27
C GLU A 54 -1.62 10.56 16.56
N LEU A 55 -1.16 10.65 15.30
CA LEU A 55 -0.67 9.51 14.52
C LEU A 55 0.62 8.91 15.09
N GLU A 56 1.58 9.76 15.49
CA GLU A 56 2.80 9.31 16.18
C GLU A 56 2.49 8.58 17.49
N HIS A 57 1.51 9.09 18.24
CA HIS A 57 1.04 8.45 19.46
C HIS A 57 0.35 7.12 19.14
N ALA A 58 -0.49 7.09 18.13
CA ALA A 58 -1.24 5.91 17.70
C ALA A 58 -0.31 4.76 17.26
N LEU A 59 0.78 5.07 16.54
CA LEU A 59 1.80 4.10 16.17
C LEU A 59 2.46 3.47 17.39
N LYS A 60 2.81 4.29 18.39
CA LYS A 60 3.46 3.81 19.63
C LYS A 60 2.51 2.99 20.51
N ASN A 61 1.22 3.28 20.49
CA ASN A 61 0.21 2.61 21.33
C ASN A 61 -0.54 1.50 20.61
N HIS A 62 -0.11 1.11 19.41
CA HIS A 62 -0.74 0.04 18.63
C HIS A 62 -2.24 0.25 18.40
N GLU A 63 -2.65 1.50 18.14
CA GLU A 63 -4.05 1.85 17.85
C GLU A 63 -4.45 1.47 16.42
N PHE A 64 -3.49 1.12 15.56
CA PHE A 64 -3.77 0.64 14.23
C PHE A 64 -4.09 -0.85 14.22
N CYS A 65 -5.06 -1.21 13.40
CA CYS A 65 -5.41 -2.59 13.10
C CYS A 65 -5.65 -2.74 11.58
N PHE A 66 -5.96 -3.93 11.14
CA PHE A 66 -6.39 -4.15 9.76
C PHE A 66 -7.69 -4.95 9.72
N PHE A 67 -8.49 -4.68 8.70
CA PHE A 67 -9.65 -5.49 8.35
C PHE A 67 -9.27 -6.33 7.14
N LEU A 68 -9.88 -7.52 7.04
CA LEU A 68 -9.65 -8.42 5.92
C LEU A 68 -10.84 -8.38 4.97
N GLN A 69 -10.58 -7.98 3.73
CA GLN A 69 -11.56 -8.04 2.66
C GLN A 69 -11.33 -9.30 1.82
N PRO A 70 -12.31 -10.23 1.75
CA PRO A 70 -12.14 -11.47 1.01
C PRO A 70 -12.12 -11.21 -0.50
N LYS A 71 -11.21 -11.92 -1.19
CA LYS A 71 -11.15 -12.04 -2.65
C LYS A 71 -11.73 -13.40 -3.03
N CYS A 72 -12.79 -13.42 -3.82
CA CYS A 72 -13.52 -14.64 -4.16
C CYS A 72 -13.36 -14.97 -5.65
N ASN A 73 -13.22 -16.26 -5.94
CA ASN A 73 -13.32 -16.76 -7.30
C ASN A 73 -14.75 -16.56 -7.81
N SER A 74 -14.92 -15.90 -8.96
CA SER A 74 -16.23 -15.53 -9.50
C SER A 74 -17.09 -16.75 -9.89
N MET A 75 -16.45 -17.86 -10.26
CA MET A 75 -17.12 -19.09 -10.70
C MET A 75 -17.48 -19.99 -9.51
N THR A 76 -16.50 -20.25 -8.63
CA THR A 76 -16.65 -21.21 -7.55
C THR A 76 -17.17 -20.60 -6.25
N ARG A 77 -17.14 -19.27 -6.15
CA ARG A 77 -17.43 -18.50 -4.93
C ARG A 77 -16.48 -18.78 -3.75
N ALA A 78 -15.46 -19.59 -3.97
CA ALA A 78 -14.47 -19.87 -2.94
C ALA A 78 -13.61 -18.63 -2.66
N ILE A 79 -13.22 -18.43 -1.39
CA ILE A 79 -12.25 -17.41 -1.02
C ILE A 79 -10.87 -17.88 -1.50
N VAL A 80 -10.22 -17.08 -2.33
CA VAL A 80 -8.90 -17.37 -2.92
C VAL A 80 -7.79 -16.49 -2.35
N GLY A 81 -8.14 -15.49 -1.58
CA GLY A 81 -7.22 -14.57 -0.91
C GLY A 81 -7.98 -13.54 -0.09
N MET A 82 -7.24 -12.69 0.60
CA MET A 82 -7.78 -11.57 1.35
C MET A 82 -6.89 -10.34 1.16
N GLU A 83 -7.44 -9.15 1.35
CA GLU A 83 -6.72 -7.90 1.38
C GLU A 83 -6.74 -7.32 2.78
N ALA A 84 -5.57 -6.94 3.29
CA ALA A 84 -5.44 -6.28 4.58
C ALA A 84 -5.60 -4.77 4.41
N LEU A 85 -6.69 -4.25 4.92
CA LEU A 85 -7.05 -2.84 4.86
C LEU A 85 -6.86 -2.18 6.22
N VAL A 86 -5.88 -1.31 6.33
CA VAL A 86 -5.57 -0.59 7.56
C VAL A 86 -6.77 0.20 8.08
N ARG A 87 -6.91 0.24 9.42
CA ARG A 87 -7.90 1.04 10.15
C ARG A 87 -7.24 1.62 11.38
N TRP A 88 -7.61 2.83 11.74
CA TRP A 88 -7.17 3.44 12.99
C TRP A 88 -8.27 3.34 14.04
N ASN A 89 -8.00 2.61 15.09
CA ASN A 89 -8.90 2.42 16.23
C ASN A 89 -8.70 3.57 17.23
N HIS A 90 -9.20 4.74 16.86
CA HIS A 90 -8.99 5.96 17.64
C HIS A 90 -9.77 5.91 18.96
N PRO A 91 -9.16 6.23 20.12
CA PRO A 91 -9.80 6.06 21.44
C PRO A 91 -11.13 6.77 21.60
N THR A 92 -11.32 7.93 20.94
CA THR A 92 -12.51 8.75 21.08
C THR A 92 -13.36 8.86 19.83
N ARG A 93 -12.76 8.64 18.63
CA ARG A 93 -13.46 8.75 17.33
C ARG A 93 -13.92 7.39 16.77
N GLY A 94 -13.53 6.29 17.43
CA GLY A 94 -13.78 4.94 16.93
C GLY A 94 -12.93 4.59 15.72
N CYS A 95 -13.47 3.81 14.79
CA CYS A 95 -12.73 3.35 13.62
C CYS A 95 -12.61 4.45 12.55
N VAL A 96 -11.41 5.01 12.40
CA VAL A 96 -11.08 6.08 11.44
C VAL A 96 -10.56 5.45 10.14
N PRO A 97 -11.11 5.83 8.96
CA PRO A 97 -10.71 5.27 7.67
C PRO A 97 -9.37 5.87 7.18
N PRO A 98 -8.63 5.14 6.31
CA PRO A 98 -7.33 5.57 5.77
C PRO A 98 -7.36 6.94 5.09
N SER A 99 -8.44 7.30 4.42
CA SER A 99 -8.59 8.58 3.71
C SER A 99 -8.39 9.82 4.60
N GLU A 100 -8.50 9.67 5.93
CA GLU A 100 -8.31 10.79 6.85
C GLU A 100 -6.84 10.99 7.27
N PHE A 101 -5.99 9.96 7.15
CA PHE A 101 -4.64 10.01 7.71
C PHE A 101 -3.51 9.55 6.76
N MET A 102 -3.79 8.76 5.70
CA MET A 102 -2.73 8.19 4.86
C MET A 102 -1.88 9.25 4.17
N LEU A 103 -2.50 10.28 3.57
CA LEU A 103 -1.76 11.37 2.91
C LEU A 103 -0.76 12.07 3.85
N LEU A 104 -1.12 12.20 5.12
CA LEU A 104 -0.23 12.83 6.11
C LEU A 104 0.92 11.89 6.48
N LEU A 105 0.65 10.59 6.66
CA LEU A 105 1.70 9.59 6.92
C LEU A 105 2.67 9.47 5.76
N GLU A 106 2.19 9.45 4.52
CA GLU A 106 3.02 9.41 3.31
C GLU A 106 3.91 10.65 3.20
N SER A 107 3.32 11.85 3.36
CA SER A 107 4.05 13.12 3.25
C SER A 107 5.10 13.33 4.35
N THR A 108 4.98 12.64 5.47
CA THR A 108 5.93 12.70 6.60
C THR A 108 6.87 11.51 6.69
N GLY A 109 6.69 10.50 5.83
CA GLY A 109 7.47 9.26 5.85
C GLY A 109 7.08 8.28 6.98
N LEU A 110 6.11 8.62 7.82
CA LEU A 110 5.63 7.74 8.90
C LEU A 110 4.87 6.52 8.37
N VAL A 111 4.45 6.56 7.11
CA VAL A 111 3.79 5.42 6.45
C VAL A 111 4.63 4.15 6.54
N THR A 112 5.94 4.22 6.41
CA THR A 112 6.84 3.06 6.50
C THR A 112 6.77 2.34 7.85
N GLN A 113 6.55 3.08 8.92
CA GLN A 113 6.39 2.47 10.26
C GLN A 113 5.03 1.79 10.39
N LEU A 114 3.97 2.41 9.84
CA LEU A 114 2.65 1.83 9.82
C LEU A 114 2.63 0.56 8.97
N ASP A 115 3.18 0.61 7.77
CA ASP A 115 3.14 -0.51 6.82
C ASP A 115 3.92 -1.71 7.36
N GLN A 116 5.11 -1.51 7.91
CA GLN A 116 5.86 -2.58 8.59
C GLN A 116 5.07 -3.19 9.76
N TYR A 117 4.40 -2.36 10.57
CA TYR A 117 3.55 -2.85 11.66
C TYR A 117 2.38 -3.69 11.14
N ILE A 118 1.73 -3.27 10.04
CA ILE A 118 0.62 -4.02 9.42
C ILE A 118 1.15 -5.33 8.81
N TRP A 119 2.27 -5.31 8.07
CA TRP A 119 2.86 -6.51 7.48
C TRP A 119 3.19 -7.56 8.54
N GLU A 120 3.81 -7.13 9.64
CA GLU A 120 4.08 -8.02 10.77
C GLU A 120 2.81 -8.55 11.42
N SER A 121 1.80 -7.70 11.61
CA SER A 121 0.52 -8.07 12.20
C SER A 121 -0.24 -9.10 11.33
N VAL A 122 -0.16 -8.98 10.01
CA VAL A 122 -0.70 -9.95 9.04
C VAL A 122 0.03 -11.28 9.16
N CYS A 123 1.37 -11.27 9.16
CA CYS A 123 2.16 -12.50 9.30
C CYS A 123 1.86 -13.20 10.63
N LYS A 124 1.76 -12.45 11.73
CA LYS A 124 1.37 -12.99 13.04
C LYS A 124 -0.03 -13.62 13.03
N THR A 125 -0.96 -13.06 12.28
CA THR A 125 -2.32 -13.58 12.14
C THR A 125 -2.33 -14.85 11.30
N LEU A 126 -1.62 -14.88 10.18
CA LEU A 126 -1.46 -16.08 9.35
C LEU A 126 -0.83 -17.23 10.14
N HIS A 127 0.21 -16.94 10.93
CA HIS A 127 0.85 -17.95 11.79
C HIS A 127 -0.15 -18.54 12.81
N LYS A 128 -0.94 -17.70 13.48
CA LYS A 128 -1.99 -18.21 14.40
C LYS A 128 -3.03 -19.09 13.70
N TRP A 129 -3.40 -18.75 12.46
CA TRP A 129 -4.32 -19.59 11.69
C TRP A 129 -3.67 -20.91 11.28
N GLN A 130 -2.40 -20.90 10.94
CA GLN A 130 -1.62 -22.11 10.66
C GLN A 130 -1.59 -23.04 11.88
N GLU A 131 -1.29 -22.49 13.07
CA GLU A 131 -1.27 -23.26 14.32
C GLU A 131 -2.65 -23.84 14.69
N SER A 132 -3.75 -23.13 14.35
CA SER A 132 -5.11 -23.61 14.58
C SER A 132 -5.59 -24.62 13.54
N GLY A 133 -4.78 -24.97 12.55
CA GLY A 133 -5.16 -25.88 11.47
C GLY A 133 -6.18 -25.31 10.48
N SER A 134 -6.34 -23.98 10.46
CA SER A 134 -7.25 -23.32 9.52
C SER A 134 -6.71 -23.39 8.09
N ASN A 135 -7.63 -23.42 7.11
CA ASN A 135 -7.23 -23.28 5.71
C ASN A 135 -6.67 -21.88 5.47
N LEU A 136 -5.39 -21.82 5.13
CA LEU A 136 -4.71 -20.56 4.82
C LEU A 136 -5.01 -20.14 3.38
N VAL A 137 -5.30 -18.86 3.22
CA VAL A 137 -5.34 -18.19 1.92
C VAL A 137 -4.34 -17.03 1.94
N PRO A 138 -3.79 -16.66 0.79
CA PRO A 138 -2.89 -15.53 0.70
C PRO A 138 -3.53 -14.24 1.19
N VAL A 139 -2.75 -13.40 1.88
CA VAL A 139 -3.16 -12.06 2.31
C VAL A 139 -2.26 -11.04 1.63
N SER A 140 -2.88 -10.11 0.91
CA SER A 140 -2.16 -9.00 0.31
C SER A 140 -2.10 -7.81 1.25
N VAL A 141 -0.98 -7.12 1.20
CA VAL A 141 -0.69 -5.90 1.97
C VAL A 141 -0.23 -4.79 1.03
N ASN A 142 -0.63 -3.57 1.31
CA ASN A 142 -0.19 -2.41 0.55
C ASN A 142 1.30 -2.14 0.80
N VAL A 143 1.98 -1.73 -0.27
CA VAL A 143 3.37 -1.27 -0.28
C VAL A 143 3.40 0.08 -0.96
N SER A 144 3.85 1.12 -0.26
CA SER A 144 3.93 2.47 -0.80
C SER A 144 5.22 2.72 -1.58
N VAL A 145 5.25 3.77 -2.41
CA VAL A 145 6.52 4.21 -3.04
C VAL A 145 7.54 4.62 -1.99
N VAL A 146 7.08 5.19 -0.88
CA VAL A 146 7.93 5.61 0.25
C VAL A 146 8.62 4.41 0.89
N ASP A 147 7.93 3.26 0.97
CA ASP A 147 8.54 2.01 1.45
C ASP A 147 9.63 1.53 0.51
N ILE A 148 9.32 1.46 -0.80
CA ILE A 148 10.27 0.95 -1.80
C ILE A 148 11.53 1.80 -1.87
N VAL A 149 11.41 3.12 -1.68
CA VAL A 149 12.56 4.04 -1.72
C VAL A 149 13.40 3.97 -0.45
N ASN A 150 12.75 3.79 0.72
CA ASN A 150 13.44 3.90 2.01
C ASN A 150 13.79 2.55 2.66
N LEU A 151 13.20 1.44 2.18
CA LEU A 151 13.32 0.13 2.81
C LEU A 151 13.74 -0.94 1.78
N ASP A 152 14.41 -1.98 2.24
CA ASP A 152 14.55 -3.24 1.49
C ASP A 152 13.31 -4.12 1.73
N VAL A 153 12.20 -3.76 1.05
CA VAL A 153 10.92 -4.46 1.19
C VAL A 153 11.05 -5.98 0.95
N PRO A 154 11.77 -6.47 -0.08
CA PRO A 154 12.00 -7.89 -0.27
C PRO A 154 12.67 -8.57 0.92
N GLN A 155 13.65 -7.91 1.54
CA GLN A 155 14.34 -8.48 2.70
C GLN A 155 13.45 -8.46 3.95
N ILE A 156 12.68 -7.39 4.16
CA ILE A 156 11.73 -7.28 5.28
C ILE A 156 10.69 -8.39 5.19
N PHE A 157 10.08 -8.59 4.01
CA PHE A 157 9.11 -9.67 3.79
C PHE A 157 9.72 -11.05 4.05
N SER A 158 10.96 -11.28 3.58
CA SER A 158 11.69 -12.53 3.83
C SER A 158 11.89 -12.79 5.33
N ASN A 159 12.32 -11.77 6.07
CA ASN A 159 12.52 -11.86 7.51
C ASN A 159 11.19 -12.13 8.25
N LEU A 160 10.10 -11.52 7.81
CA LEU A 160 8.79 -11.72 8.42
C LEU A 160 8.27 -13.15 8.22
N VAL A 161 8.31 -13.67 6.99
CA VAL A 161 7.82 -15.04 6.73
C VAL A 161 8.71 -16.08 7.39
N GLU A 162 10.02 -15.85 7.49
CA GLU A 162 10.93 -16.71 8.24
C GLU A 162 10.61 -16.68 9.74
N LYS A 163 10.47 -15.48 10.33
CA LYS A 163 10.11 -15.28 11.75
C LYS A 163 8.82 -16.02 12.14
N TYR A 164 7.81 -15.97 11.28
CA TYR A 164 6.50 -16.56 11.52
C TYR A 164 6.30 -17.93 10.87
N GLN A 165 7.35 -18.53 10.30
CA GLN A 165 7.36 -19.86 9.68
C GLN A 165 6.26 -20.01 8.62
N LEU A 166 6.09 -19.01 7.76
CA LEU A 166 5.11 -18.96 6.71
C LEU A 166 5.74 -19.26 5.34
N GLU A 167 4.94 -19.77 4.41
CA GLU A 167 5.36 -19.82 3.02
C GLU A 167 5.27 -18.42 2.38
N PRO A 168 6.27 -17.97 1.59
CA PRO A 168 6.25 -16.64 0.96
C PRO A 168 4.98 -16.34 0.18
N LYS A 169 4.40 -17.35 -0.47
CA LYS A 169 3.14 -17.21 -1.24
C LYS A 169 1.92 -16.77 -0.42
N LEU A 170 1.99 -16.81 0.92
CA LEU A 170 0.90 -16.39 1.81
C LEU A 170 0.89 -14.88 2.05
N LEU A 171 1.98 -14.17 1.73
CA LEU A 171 2.08 -12.71 1.84
C LEU A 171 2.28 -12.12 0.45
N LEU A 172 1.36 -11.28 -0.03
CA LEU A 172 1.43 -10.63 -1.33
C LEU A 172 1.66 -9.14 -1.16
N ALA A 173 2.47 -8.54 -2.03
CA ALA A 173 2.61 -7.09 -2.11
C ALA A 173 1.57 -6.51 -3.07
N GLU A 174 0.83 -5.48 -2.66
CA GLU A 174 0.00 -4.66 -3.55
C GLU A 174 0.69 -3.33 -3.82
N ILE A 175 0.87 -2.99 -5.09
CA ILE A 175 1.46 -1.73 -5.56
C ILE A 175 0.48 -1.05 -6.50
N THR A 176 0.43 0.28 -6.50
CA THR A 176 -0.48 1.02 -7.38
C THR A 176 0.10 1.21 -8.78
N GLU A 177 -0.78 1.38 -9.77
CA GLU A 177 -0.40 1.74 -11.14
C GLU A 177 0.46 3.00 -11.19
N THR A 178 0.09 4.04 -10.43
CA THR A 178 0.79 5.32 -10.37
C THR A 178 2.25 5.17 -9.93
N MET A 179 2.52 4.27 -8.97
CA MET A 179 3.89 4.00 -8.51
C MET A 179 4.79 3.53 -9.65
N LEU A 180 4.29 2.63 -10.49
CA LEU A 180 5.03 2.13 -11.66
C LEU A 180 5.24 3.23 -12.71
N ALA A 181 4.22 4.05 -12.97
CA ALA A 181 4.30 5.11 -13.96
C ALA A 181 5.34 6.18 -13.60
N GLU A 182 5.42 6.54 -12.31
CA GLU A 182 6.29 7.64 -11.84
C GLU A 182 7.70 7.17 -11.42
N ASN A 183 7.86 5.91 -10.98
CA ASN A 183 9.07 5.39 -10.38
C ASN A 183 9.50 4.03 -10.97
N SER A 184 9.30 3.82 -12.28
CA SER A 184 9.37 2.50 -12.93
C SER A 184 10.60 1.67 -12.54
N SER A 185 11.82 2.20 -12.66
CA SER A 185 13.04 1.43 -12.43
C SER A 185 13.22 0.97 -10.97
N VAL A 186 12.84 1.80 -9.99
CA VAL A 186 12.97 1.46 -8.57
C VAL A 186 11.93 0.43 -8.17
N VAL A 187 10.69 0.64 -8.64
CA VAL A 187 9.57 -0.28 -8.38
C VAL A 187 9.79 -1.63 -9.07
N GLU A 188 10.25 -1.64 -10.32
CA GLU A 188 10.59 -2.89 -11.05
C GLU A 188 11.68 -3.69 -10.35
N ASN A 189 12.72 -3.03 -9.83
CA ASN A 189 13.76 -3.69 -9.04
C ASN A 189 13.21 -4.33 -7.76
N ALA A 190 12.30 -3.65 -7.08
CA ALA A 190 11.63 -4.18 -5.89
C ALA A 190 10.74 -5.39 -6.24
N ILE A 191 9.96 -5.33 -7.32
CA ILE A 191 9.14 -6.45 -7.83
C ILE A 191 10.04 -7.66 -8.11
N GLN A 192 11.13 -7.47 -8.87
CA GLN A 192 12.08 -8.55 -9.15
C GLN A 192 12.72 -9.11 -7.87
N GLY A 193 12.99 -8.25 -6.89
CA GLY A 193 13.48 -8.65 -5.58
C GLY A 193 12.49 -9.56 -4.83
N LEU A 194 11.21 -9.18 -4.82
CA LEU A 194 10.12 -9.95 -4.24
C LEU A 194 9.96 -11.32 -4.93
N HIS A 195 9.93 -11.34 -6.27
CA HIS A 195 9.84 -12.58 -7.03
C HIS A 195 11.01 -13.53 -6.79
N ARG A 196 12.26 -13.03 -6.72
CA ARG A 196 13.43 -13.86 -6.38
C ARG A 196 13.30 -14.53 -5.00
N LYS A 197 12.55 -13.95 -4.09
CA LYS A 197 12.28 -14.49 -2.75
C LYS A 197 10.97 -15.29 -2.66
N GLY A 198 10.26 -15.46 -3.79
CA GLY A 198 9.04 -16.29 -3.90
C GLY A 198 7.75 -15.58 -3.50
N PHE A 199 7.78 -14.25 -3.38
CA PHE A 199 6.57 -13.45 -3.14
C PHE A 199 5.88 -13.12 -4.44
N SER A 200 4.55 -13.02 -4.40
CA SER A 200 3.73 -12.51 -5.51
C SER A 200 3.45 -11.02 -5.36
N VAL A 201 3.33 -10.34 -6.49
CA VAL A 201 3.04 -8.91 -6.57
C VAL A 201 1.76 -8.69 -7.34
N MET A 202 0.87 -7.88 -6.79
CA MET A 202 -0.40 -7.47 -7.41
C MET A 202 -0.36 -5.98 -7.72
N MET A 203 -0.83 -5.61 -8.91
CA MET A 203 -1.05 -4.21 -9.28
C MET A 203 -2.46 -3.81 -8.90
N ASP A 204 -2.60 -2.75 -8.11
CA ASP A 204 -3.88 -2.17 -7.70
C ASP A 204 -4.24 -0.91 -8.51
N ASP A 205 -5.51 -0.56 -8.50
CA ASP A 205 -6.10 0.64 -9.12
C ASP A 205 -5.83 0.78 -10.63
N PHE A 206 -5.64 -0.35 -11.34
CA PHE A 206 -5.38 -0.32 -12.77
C PHE A 206 -6.55 0.30 -13.55
N GLY A 207 -6.23 1.32 -14.35
CA GLY A 207 -7.21 2.08 -15.14
C GLY A 207 -7.73 3.33 -14.48
N SER A 208 -7.21 3.70 -13.31
CA SER A 208 -7.59 4.94 -12.63
C SER A 208 -6.95 6.19 -13.25
N GLY A 209 -5.89 6.04 -14.06
CA GLY A 209 -5.10 7.17 -14.54
C GLY A 209 -4.54 7.01 -15.96
N TYR A 210 -3.24 6.90 -16.09
CA TYR A 210 -2.48 6.99 -17.35
C TYR A 210 -2.23 5.65 -18.05
N SER A 211 -3.04 4.63 -17.78
CA SER A 211 -2.80 3.27 -18.26
C SER A 211 -2.66 3.20 -19.77
N SER A 212 -1.45 3.03 -20.25
CA SER A 212 -1.28 2.39 -21.54
C SER A 212 -1.22 0.88 -21.33
N LEU A 213 -2.04 0.10 -22.05
CA LEU A 213 -1.93 -1.36 -22.12
C LEU A 213 -0.50 -1.83 -22.46
N ASN A 214 0.34 -0.93 -22.99
CA ASN A 214 1.75 -1.18 -23.23
C ASN A 214 2.55 -1.34 -21.93
N MET A 215 2.21 -0.61 -20.87
CA MET A 215 2.89 -0.72 -19.58
C MET A 215 2.72 -2.13 -18.98
N LEU A 216 1.56 -2.75 -19.19
CA LEU A 216 1.30 -4.14 -18.73
C LEU A 216 2.18 -5.20 -19.40
N LYS A 217 2.64 -4.96 -20.63
CA LYS A 217 3.49 -5.92 -21.33
C LYS A 217 4.89 -6.01 -20.74
N ASP A 218 5.33 -4.88 -20.17
CA ASP A 218 6.70 -4.75 -19.66
C ASP A 218 6.76 -4.96 -18.14
N THR A 219 5.59 -4.94 -17.47
CA THR A 219 5.51 -5.08 -16.01
C THR A 219 5.26 -6.52 -15.63
N ASN A 220 6.17 -7.08 -14.84
CA ASN A 220 6.08 -8.46 -14.35
C ASN A 220 5.32 -8.51 -13.02
N VAL A 221 3.98 -8.39 -13.05
CA VAL A 221 3.09 -8.59 -11.90
C VAL A 221 2.27 -9.86 -12.06
N ASP A 222 1.92 -10.52 -10.95
CA ASP A 222 1.22 -11.81 -10.95
C ASP A 222 -0.29 -11.65 -11.09
N ALA A 223 -0.83 -10.50 -10.68
CA ALA A 223 -2.26 -10.20 -10.75
C ALA A 223 -2.50 -8.69 -10.89
N ILE A 224 -3.68 -8.35 -11.40
CA ILE A 224 -4.10 -6.97 -11.60
C ILE A 224 -5.50 -6.79 -11.02
N LYS A 225 -5.68 -5.73 -10.25
CA LYS A 225 -6.96 -5.30 -9.71
C LYS A 225 -7.47 -4.12 -10.53
N LEU A 226 -8.60 -4.29 -11.19
CA LEU A 226 -9.18 -3.24 -12.04
C LEU A 226 -9.95 -2.22 -11.20
N ASP A 227 -9.70 -0.94 -11.41
CA ASP A 227 -10.54 0.12 -10.83
C ASP A 227 -11.94 0.09 -11.45
N MET A 228 -12.97 0.23 -10.61
CA MET A 228 -14.38 0.29 -11.05
C MET A 228 -14.63 1.41 -12.05
N LYS A 229 -13.90 2.51 -12.01
CA LYS A 229 -13.99 3.61 -12.98
C LYS A 229 -13.73 3.16 -14.41
N LEU A 230 -12.81 2.22 -14.60
CA LEU A 230 -12.53 1.64 -15.91
C LEU A 230 -13.75 0.88 -16.47
N ILE A 231 -14.50 0.22 -15.61
CA ILE A 231 -15.69 -0.56 -15.97
C ILE A 231 -16.85 0.39 -16.30
N ASP A 232 -17.04 1.46 -15.54
CA ASP A 232 -18.10 2.45 -15.75
C ASP A 232 -17.89 3.27 -17.04
N MET A 233 -16.65 3.63 -17.37
CA MET A 233 -16.32 4.31 -18.63
C MET A 233 -16.72 3.48 -19.86
N ASN A 234 -16.65 2.17 -19.80
CA ASN A 234 -17.05 1.29 -20.91
C ASN A 234 -18.57 1.21 -21.11
N GLN A 235 -19.37 1.43 -20.07
CA GLN A 235 -20.83 1.48 -20.22
C GLN A 235 -21.30 2.76 -20.94
N GLN A 236 -20.61 3.88 -20.74
CA GLN A 236 -20.91 5.16 -21.41
C GLN A 236 -20.37 5.24 -22.85
N ASN A 237 -19.31 4.49 -23.17
CA ASN A 237 -18.66 4.50 -24.49
C ASN A 237 -19.01 3.29 -25.38
N ARG A 238 -20.13 2.62 -25.16
CA ARG A 238 -20.61 1.49 -26.01
C ARG A 238 -20.70 1.82 -27.50
N SER A 239 -20.70 3.10 -27.86
CA SER A 239 -20.71 3.55 -29.25
C SER A 239 -19.36 3.62 -29.96
N LYS A 240 -18.24 3.42 -29.25
CA LYS A 240 -16.87 3.53 -29.81
C LYS A 240 -16.06 2.22 -29.80
N GLY A 241 -16.73 1.08 -29.75
CA GLY A 241 -16.12 -0.20 -30.22
C GLY A 241 -14.89 -0.74 -29.50
N VAL A 242 -14.60 -0.32 -28.26
CA VAL A 242 -13.58 -0.99 -27.45
C VAL A 242 -14.27 -2.06 -26.62
N GLN A 243 -14.38 -3.26 -27.16
CA GLN A 243 -14.66 -4.45 -26.38
C GLN A 243 -13.42 -4.75 -25.53
N LEU A 244 -13.44 -4.39 -24.26
CA LEU A 244 -12.61 -5.07 -23.26
C LEU A 244 -13.19 -6.48 -23.12
N SER A 245 -12.67 -7.41 -23.91
CA SER A 245 -12.75 -8.82 -23.61
C SER A 245 -12.08 -8.97 -22.25
N LEU A 246 -12.81 -9.42 -21.24
CA LEU A 246 -12.25 -9.88 -19.98
C LEU A 246 -11.27 -10.97 -20.33
N ILE A 247 -9.99 -10.62 -20.45
CA ILE A 247 -8.94 -11.57 -20.71
C ILE A 247 -8.86 -12.40 -19.44
N HIS A 248 -9.37 -13.60 -19.52
CA HIS A 248 -9.01 -14.69 -18.63
C HIS A 248 -7.49 -14.75 -18.67
N ILE A 249 -6.82 -14.33 -17.60
CA ILE A 249 -5.40 -14.62 -17.44
C ILE A 249 -5.35 -16.12 -17.21
N SER A 250 -5.12 -16.85 -18.28
CA SER A 250 -4.82 -18.27 -18.23
C SER A 250 -3.49 -18.43 -17.49
N GLU A 251 -3.42 -19.41 -16.59
CA GLU A 251 -2.20 -19.85 -15.93
C GLU A 251 -1.04 -19.93 -16.95
N PRO A 252 0.19 -19.53 -16.55
CA PRO A 252 1.35 -19.74 -17.40
C PRO A 252 1.46 -21.22 -17.70
N THR A 253 1.30 -21.58 -18.95
CA THR A 253 1.52 -22.95 -19.45
C THR A 253 2.95 -23.34 -19.14
N ARG A 254 3.14 -24.21 -18.13
CA ARG A 254 4.42 -24.87 -17.89
C ARG A 254 4.80 -25.61 -19.17
N PRO A 255 6.03 -25.45 -19.69
CA PRO A 255 6.49 -26.30 -20.76
C PRO A 255 6.48 -27.75 -20.26
N ARG A 256 5.79 -28.61 -20.97
CA ARG A 256 5.91 -30.05 -20.74
C ARG A 256 7.32 -30.48 -21.19
N ILE A 257 8.09 -30.97 -20.22
CA ILE A 257 9.30 -31.77 -20.48
C ILE A 257 8.87 -33.20 -20.76
#